data_a3f488e426e9f48cd19beb5f1d35457f
#
_entry.id   a3f488e426e9f48cd19beb5f1d35457f
#
_cell.length_a   1.000
_cell.length_b   1.000
_cell.length_c   1.000
_cell.angle_alpha   90.00
_cell.angle_beta   90.00
_cell.angle_gamma   90.00
#
_symmetry.space_group_name_H-M   'P 1'
#
loop_
_entity.id
_entity.type
_entity.pdbx_description
1 polymer ?
#
loop_
_entity_poly.entity_id
_entity_poly.type
_entity_poly.pdbx_seq_one_letter_code
_entity_poly.pdbx_strand_id
1 'polypeptide(L)'
;MKKYLLVYIFMMGCSSNAPENLISEEKMESIIFDIMILNASSSYDLKIDNNMISDELIFRKHDIDSAQFYDSELYYSKNPRIQLNIYSNVKRRIQKSIDSLKNIE
;
A
#
# COMPACT_ATOMS: atom_id res chain seq x y z
N MET A 1 -28.61 31.17 -6.89
CA MET A 1 -27.31 31.42 -6.24
C MET A 1 -26.95 30.38 -5.17
N LYS A 2 -27.92 29.85 -4.43
CA LYS A 2 -27.61 28.80 -3.42
C LYS A 2 -27.14 27.49 -4.06
N LYS A 3 -27.50 27.19 -5.30
CA LYS A 3 -27.06 25.99 -6.00
C LYS A 3 -25.57 25.97 -6.31
N TYR A 4 -25.00 27.12 -6.63
CA TYR A 4 -23.58 27.22 -6.96
C TYR A 4 -22.70 27.16 -5.72
N LEU A 5 -23.20 27.63 -4.60
CA LEU A 5 -22.49 27.56 -3.32
C LEU A 5 -22.33 26.11 -2.86
N LEU A 6 -23.38 25.30 -3.03
CA LEU A 6 -23.36 23.87 -2.69
C LEU A 6 -22.37 23.09 -3.56
N VAL A 7 -22.34 23.40 -4.87
CA VAL A 7 -21.40 22.79 -5.80
C VAL A 7 -19.95 23.17 -5.43
N TYR A 8 -19.75 24.41 -5.02
CA TYR A 8 -18.45 24.89 -4.62
C TYR A 8 -17.94 24.21 -3.35
N ILE A 9 -18.83 24.01 -2.38
CA ILE A 9 -18.52 23.29 -1.15
C ILE A 9 -18.18 21.82 -1.46
N PHE A 10 -18.89 21.22 -2.42
CA PHE A 10 -18.62 19.86 -2.82
C PHE A 10 -17.25 19.70 -3.50
N MET A 11 -16.85 20.70 -4.25
CA MET A 11 -15.53 20.71 -4.89
C MET A 11 -14.39 20.87 -3.89
N MET A 12 -14.59 21.64 -2.83
CA MET A 12 -13.60 21.78 -1.77
C MET A 12 -13.47 20.52 -0.92
N GLY A 13 -14.54 19.74 -0.82
CA GLY A 13 -14.51 18.46 -0.11
C GLY A 13 -13.71 17.37 -0.82
N CYS A 14 -13.38 17.59 -2.11
CA CYS A 14 -12.62 16.62 -2.89
C CYS A 14 -11.10 16.87 -2.85
N SER A 15 -10.64 17.98 -2.28
CA SER A 15 -9.22 18.21 -2.09
C SER A 15 -8.79 17.51 -0.80
N SER A 16 -8.36 16.26 -0.92
CA SER A 16 -7.84 15.52 0.21
C SER A 16 -6.40 15.96 0.46
N ASN A 17 -6.18 16.58 1.60
CA ASN A 17 -4.83 16.87 2.05
C ASN A 17 -4.15 15.58 2.47
N ALA A 18 -2.87 15.46 2.22
CA ALA A 18 -2.08 14.34 2.66
C ALA A 18 -2.11 14.27 4.20
N PRO A 19 -2.21 13.07 4.78
CA PRO A 19 -2.10 12.94 6.23
C PRO A 19 -0.70 13.36 6.70
N GLU A 20 -0.61 13.84 7.93
CA GLU A 20 0.65 14.31 8.51
C GLU A 20 1.70 13.22 8.56
N ASN A 21 1.26 11.98 8.75
CA ASN A 21 2.13 10.82 8.85
C ASN A 21 2.12 9.99 7.57
N LEU A 22 1.97 10.63 6.41
CA LEU A 22 1.93 9.93 5.14
C LEU A 22 3.21 9.13 4.92
N ILE A 23 3.04 7.86 4.58
CA ILE A 23 4.15 6.98 4.24
C ILE A 23 4.62 7.35 2.83
N SER A 24 5.94 7.45 2.64
CA SER A 24 6.51 7.76 1.33
C SER A 24 6.18 6.68 0.30
N GLU A 25 6.21 7.02 -0.97
CA GLU A 25 5.93 6.07 -2.05
C GLU A 25 6.90 4.89 -2.00
N GLU A 26 8.18 5.15 -1.79
CA GLU A 26 9.21 4.12 -1.68
C GLU A 26 8.94 3.15 -0.53
N LYS A 27 8.57 3.69 0.61
CA LYS A 27 8.27 2.88 1.79
C LYS A 27 6.98 2.10 1.58
N MET A 28 5.97 2.70 0.95
CA MET A 28 4.74 2.00 0.57
C MET A 28 5.03 0.82 -0.35
N GLU A 29 5.90 1.00 -1.33
CA GLU A 29 6.31 -0.08 -2.23
C GLU A 29 6.91 -1.25 -1.45
N SER A 30 7.80 -0.95 -0.51
CA SER A 30 8.45 -1.98 0.30
C SER A 30 7.45 -2.73 1.19
N ILE A 31 6.52 -2.00 1.78
CA ILE A 31 5.49 -2.60 2.63
C ILE A 31 4.57 -3.50 1.81
N ILE A 32 4.07 -2.99 0.69
CA ILE A 32 3.17 -3.76 -0.18
C ILE A 32 3.89 -4.99 -0.75
N PHE A 33 5.15 -4.84 -1.13
CA PHE A 33 5.96 -5.97 -1.59
C PHE A 33 6.02 -7.06 -0.52
N ASP A 34 6.34 -6.69 0.72
CA ASP A 34 6.41 -7.63 1.83
C ASP A 34 5.06 -8.32 2.08
N ILE A 35 3.96 -7.56 2.02
CA ILE A 35 2.62 -8.11 2.20
C ILE A 35 2.31 -9.15 1.11
N MET A 36 2.62 -8.83 -0.13
CA MET A 36 2.36 -9.73 -1.26
C MET A 36 3.20 -11.00 -1.19
N ILE A 37 4.47 -10.88 -0.82
CA ILE A 37 5.35 -12.04 -0.64
C ILE A 37 4.84 -12.94 0.49
N LEU A 38 4.42 -12.35 1.59
CA LEU A 38 3.90 -13.09 2.72
C LEU A 38 2.59 -13.80 2.37
N ASN A 39 1.69 -13.12 1.66
CA ASN A 39 0.44 -13.72 1.21
C ASN A 39 0.68 -14.87 0.24
N ALA A 40 1.63 -14.73 -0.66
CA ALA A 40 2.01 -15.79 -1.58
C ALA A 40 2.59 -17.00 -0.84
N SER A 41 3.40 -16.76 0.18
CA SER A 41 4.00 -17.82 0.98
C SER A 41 2.96 -18.56 1.80
N SER A 42 2.00 -17.84 2.37
CA SER A 42 0.97 -18.45 3.23
C SER A 42 -0.03 -19.29 2.43
N SER A 43 -0.21 -19.01 1.14
CA SER A 43 -1.10 -19.81 0.31
C SER A 43 -0.51 -21.17 -0.06
N TYR A 44 0.80 -21.34 0.12
CA TYR A 44 1.49 -22.56 -0.32
C TYR A 44 1.55 -23.68 0.71
N ASP A 45 1.69 -23.40 1.96
CA ASP A 45 1.94 -24.52 2.90
C ASP A 45 1.67 -24.26 4.36
N LEU A 46 1.28 -23.10 4.72
CA LEU A 46 1.24 -22.81 6.13
C LEU A 46 -0.10 -22.29 6.52
N LYS A 47 -0.96 -23.25 6.81
CA LYS A 47 -2.09 -23.00 7.68
C LYS A 47 -1.57 -22.57 9.04
N ILE A 48 -0.77 -21.54 9.07
CA ILE A 48 -0.51 -20.89 10.33
C ILE A 48 -1.78 -20.11 10.63
N ASP A 49 -2.43 -20.49 11.68
CA ASP A 49 -3.66 -19.89 12.19
C ASP A 49 -3.51 -18.42 12.53
N ASN A 50 -2.62 -17.71 11.87
CA ASN A 50 -2.21 -16.40 12.32
C ASN A 50 -2.10 -15.42 11.16
N ASN A 51 -3.12 -15.39 10.32
CA ASN A 51 -3.22 -14.38 9.26
C ASN A 51 -3.14 -12.97 9.82
N MET A 52 -3.45 -12.78 11.09
CA MET A 52 -3.40 -11.47 11.73
C MET A 52 -2.00 -11.08 12.19
N ILE A 53 -1.14 -12.06 12.45
CA ILE A 53 0.22 -11.79 12.92
C ILE A 53 1.10 -11.25 11.81
N SER A 54 0.81 -11.62 10.58
CA SER A 54 1.66 -11.34 9.44
C SER A 54 1.70 -9.85 9.07
N ASP A 55 0.55 -9.20 8.98
CA ASP A 55 0.50 -7.79 8.62
C ASP A 55 1.11 -6.92 9.72
N GLU A 56 0.84 -7.25 10.97
CA GLU A 56 1.40 -6.55 12.11
C GLU A 56 2.91 -6.64 12.15
N LEU A 57 3.47 -7.80 11.83
CA LEU A 57 4.92 -7.97 11.77
C LEU A 57 5.56 -7.10 10.68
N ILE A 58 4.89 -7.00 9.54
CA ILE A 58 5.37 -6.15 8.44
C ILE A 58 5.32 -4.69 8.85
N PHE A 59 4.27 -4.26 9.53
CA PHE A 59 4.17 -2.88 9.99
C PHE A 59 5.27 -2.57 11.00
N ARG A 60 5.56 -3.47 11.92
CA ARG A 60 6.66 -3.32 12.87
C ARG A 60 8.01 -3.25 12.18
N LYS A 61 8.23 -4.09 11.19
CA LYS A 61 9.47 -4.09 10.41
C LYS A 61 9.73 -2.73 9.77
N HIS A 62 8.67 -2.07 9.32
CA HIS A 62 8.77 -0.76 8.66
C HIS A 62 8.53 0.41 9.61
N ASP A 63 8.41 0.12 10.90
CA ASP A 63 8.24 1.14 11.95
C ASP A 63 7.00 2.00 11.71
N ILE A 64 5.89 1.36 11.39
CA ILE A 64 4.59 1.99 11.21
C ILE A 64 3.53 1.22 11.98
N ASP A 65 2.35 1.82 12.13
CA ASP A 65 1.18 1.13 12.66
C ASP A 65 0.12 0.96 11.56
N SER A 66 -0.93 0.20 11.87
CA SER A 66 -1.99 -0.09 10.91
C SER A 66 -2.75 1.17 10.51
N ALA A 67 -2.96 2.10 11.44
CA ALA A 67 -3.66 3.35 11.14
C ALA A 67 -2.89 4.18 10.13
N GLN A 68 -1.58 4.30 10.30
CA GLN A 68 -0.72 5.02 9.37
C GLN A 68 -0.75 4.40 7.98
N PHE A 69 -0.72 3.08 7.91
CA PHE A 69 -0.77 2.36 6.64
C PHE A 69 -2.09 2.60 5.92
N TYR A 70 -3.22 2.43 6.61
CA TYR A 70 -4.53 2.59 6.00
C TYR A 70 -4.82 4.04 5.61
N ASP A 71 -4.37 5.00 6.39
CA ASP A 71 -4.50 6.43 6.04
C ASP A 71 -3.71 6.75 4.78
N SER A 72 -2.50 6.22 4.69
CA SER A 72 -1.65 6.42 3.51
C SER A 72 -2.23 5.72 2.28
N GLU A 73 -2.73 4.50 2.45
CA GLU A 73 -3.37 3.77 1.37
C GLU A 73 -4.59 4.50 0.85
N LEU A 74 -5.41 5.05 1.74
CA LEU A 74 -6.58 5.83 1.36
C LEU A 74 -6.17 7.08 0.57
N TYR A 75 -5.14 7.78 1.02
CA TYR A 75 -4.63 8.95 0.32
C TYR A 75 -4.18 8.59 -1.10
N TYR A 76 -3.39 7.53 -1.25
CA TYR A 76 -2.89 7.11 -2.55
C TYR A 76 -4.01 6.58 -3.45
N SER A 77 -5.04 5.97 -2.88
CA SER A 77 -6.19 5.49 -3.66
C SER A 77 -6.95 6.62 -4.34
N LYS A 78 -6.86 7.82 -3.79
CA LYS A 78 -7.48 9.02 -4.39
C LYS A 78 -6.60 9.65 -5.47
N ASN A 79 -5.39 9.15 -5.64
CA ASN A 79 -4.43 9.63 -6.63
C ASN A 79 -4.03 8.47 -7.55
N PRO A 80 -4.87 8.15 -8.56
CA PRO A 80 -4.67 6.92 -9.36
C PRO A 80 -3.31 6.84 -10.04
N ARG A 81 -2.76 7.95 -10.46
CA ARG A 81 -1.45 7.99 -11.12
C ARG A 81 -0.34 7.53 -10.18
N ILE A 82 -0.36 8.04 -8.95
CA ILE A 82 0.64 7.68 -7.93
C ILE A 82 0.45 6.23 -7.52
N GLN A 83 -0.79 5.82 -7.28
CA GLN A 83 -1.11 4.44 -6.91
C GLN A 83 -0.64 3.46 -7.97
N LEU A 84 -0.90 3.75 -9.24
CA LEU A 84 -0.44 2.92 -10.35
C LEU A 84 1.08 2.82 -10.36
N ASN A 85 1.77 3.91 -10.11
CA ASN A 85 3.22 3.93 -10.06
C ASN A 85 3.76 3.04 -8.93
N ILE A 86 3.15 3.14 -7.76
CA ILE A 86 3.52 2.30 -6.61
C ILE A 86 3.36 0.82 -6.95
N TYR A 87 2.20 0.43 -7.46
CA TYR A 87 1.93 -0.98 -7.78
C TYR A 87 2.77 -1.50 -8.94
N SER A 88 3.07 -0.65 -9.92
CA SER A 88 3.96 -1.02 -11.03
C SER A 88 5.37 -1.32 -10.52
N ASN A 89 5.85 -0.52 -9.60
CA ASN A 89 7.17 -0.73 -9.00
C ASN A 89 7.21 -1.98 -8.12
N VAL A 90 6.14 -2.25 -7.39
CA VAL A 90 6.01 -3.49 -6.61
C VAL A 90 6.05 -4.70 -7.54
N LYS A 91 5.29 -4.65 -8.62
CA LYS A 91 5.26 -5.73 -9.62
C LYS A 91 6.65 -5.99 -10.19
N ARG A 92 7.39 -4.93 -10.47
CA ARG A 92 8.76 -5.04 -10.98
C ARG A 92 9.69 -5.69 -9.96
N ARG A 93 9.57 -5.36 -8.70
CA ARG A 93 10.35 -5.98 -7.62
C ARG A 93 10.05 -7.47 -7.51
N ILE A 94 8.78 -7.84 -7.60
CA ILE A 94 8.36 -9.24 -7.56
C ILE A 94 8.95 -10.00 -8.76
N GLN A 95 8.85 -9.44 -9.95
CA GLN A 95 9.39 -10.06 -11.15
C GLN A 95 10.90 -10.23 -11.06
N LYS A 96 11.59 -9.24 -10.54
CA LYS A 96 13.04 -9.30 -10.34
C LYS A 96 13.43 -10.40 -9.34
N SER A 97 12.64 -10.58 -8.28
CA SER A 97 12.86 -11.63 -7.31
C SER A 97 12.67 -13.01 -7.92
N ILE A 98 11.64 -13.18 -8.75
CA ILE A 98 11.38 -14.43 -9.46
C ILE A 98 12.55 -14.75 -10.41
N ASP A 99 13.01 -13.78 -11.16
CA ASP A 99 14.13 -13.95 -12.09
C ASP A 99 15.41 -14.34 -11.37
N SER A 100 15.66 -13.76 -10.20
CA SER A 100 16.81 -14.12 -9.37
C SER A 100 16.74 -15.57 -8.90
N LEU A 101 15.55 -16.04 -8.53
CA LEU A 101 15.37 -17.43 -8.11
C LEU A 101 15.58 -18.41 -9.27
N LYS A 102 15.17 -18.04 -10.48
CA LYS A 102 15.38 -18.86 -11.66
C LYS A 102 16.86 -19.00 -12.00
N ASN A 103 17.65 -17.96 -11.76
CA ASN A 103 19.07 -17.98 -12.05
C ASN A 103 19.89 -18.82 -11.06
N ILE A 104 19.30 -19.20 -9.93
CA ILE A 104 19.95 -20.05 -8.95
C ILE A 104 19.81 -21.53 -9.33
N GLU A 105 18.81 -21.86 -10.13
CA GLU A 105 18.63 -23.20 -10.67
C GLU A 105 19.51 -23.39 -11.92
#